data_bb7bc3a4e898b509a97ad3b01404a9b7
#
_entry.id   bb7bc3a4e898b509a97ad3b01404a9b7
#
_cell.length_a   1.000
_cell.length_b   1.000
_cell.length_c   1.000
_cell.angle_alpha   90.00
_cell.angle_beta   90.00
_cell.angle_gamma   90.00
#
_symmetry.space_group_name_H-M   'P 1'
#
loop_
_entity.id
_entity.type
_entity.pdbx_description
1 polymer ?
#
loop_
_entity_poly.entity_id
_entity_poly.type
_entity_poly.pdbx_seq_one_letter_code
_entity_poly.pdbx_strand_id
1 'polypeptide(L)'
;RFVSHPIRSLAQAYVYRQQCQPFGIYENDTMVGYVMVIYDYDVPEYDIWHMMIDASHQGLGYGSAALDRVLAYIKTKPFGTSDRVALTCSKDNARALGLYRNKGFVPTGAVFEDEVELVLNLRR
;
A
#
# COMPACT_ATOMS: atom_id res chain seq x y z
N ARG A 1 7.90 -10.73 -9.23
CA ARG A 1 7.02 -9.57 -9.36
C ARG A 1 5.88 -9.70 -8.39
N PHE A 2 5.67 -8.68 -7.59
CA PHE A 2 4.75 -8.80 -6.47
C PHE A 2 3.58 -7.82 -6.55
N VAL A 3 3.44 -7.09 -7.66
CA VAL A 3 2.37 -6.12 -7.86
C VAL A 3 1.84 -6.21 -9.27
N SER A 4 0.63 -5.68 -9.46
CA SER A 4 -0.02 -5.64 -10.77
C SER A 4 0.71 -4.68 -11.71
N HIS A 5 0.54 -4.92 -13.00
CA HIS A 5 1.02 -3.99 -14.00
C HIS A 5 0.34 -2.63 -13.80
N PRO A 6 1.06 -1.51 -14.00
CA PRO A 6 0.48 -0.17 -13.78
C PRO A 6 -0.80 0.12 -14.57
N ILE A 7 -0.91 -0.35 -15.80
CA ILE A 7 -2.13 -0.14 -16.59
C ILE A 7 -3.33 -0.80 -15.93
N ARG A 8 -3.14 -2.01 -15.42
CA ARG A 8 -4.20 -2.73 -14.70
C ARG A 8 -4.61 -1.97 -13.45
N SER A 9 -3.64 -1.45 -12.70
CA SER A 9 -3.93 -0.71 -11.48
C SER A 9 -4.67 0.58 -11.75
N LEU A 10 -4.34 1.28 -12.86
CA LEU A 10 -5.09 2.48 -13.25
C LEU A 10 -6.52 2.15 -13.63
N ALA A 11 -6.74 1.01 -14.31
CA ALA A 11 -8.10 0.57 -14.62
C ALA A 11 -8.89 0.28 -13.35
N GLN A 12 -8.27 -0.36 -12.36
CA GLN A 12 -8.90 -0.59 -11.07
C GLN A 12 -9.21 0.72 -10.37
N ALA A 13 -8.31 1.69 -10.41
CA ALA A 13 -8.54 3.01 -9.82
C ALA A 13 -9.75 3.69 -10.45
N TYR A 14 -9.93 3.56 -11.76
CA TYR A 14 -11.09 4.14 -12.42
C TYR A 14 -12.39 3.53 -11.93
N VAL A 15 -12.43 2.21 -11.76
CA VAL A 15 -13.62 1.50 -11.28
C VAL A 15 -13.97 1.92 -9.85
N TYR A 16 -12.97 2.10 -9.01
CA TYR A 16 -13.16 2.44 -7.60
C TYR A 16 -12.97 3.93 -7.32
N ARG A 17 -13.12 4.79 -8.32
CA ARG A 17 -12.69 6.20 -8.23
C ARG A 17 -13.30 6.97 -7.06
N GLN A 18 -14.41 6.53 -6.51
CA GLN A 18 -15.02 7.17 -5.36
C GLN A 18 -14.43 6.69 -4.05
N GLN A 19 -13.61 5.65 -4.08
CA GLN A 19 -13.04 4.99 -2.92
C GLN A 19 -11.53 4.93 -2.94
N CYS A 20 -10.87 5.40 -3.99
CA CYS A 20 -9.45 5.17 -4.11
C CYS A 20 -8.69 6.37 -4.64
N GLN A 21 -7.41 6.38 -4.32
CA GLN A 21 -6.49 7.42 -4.74
C GLN A 21 -5.17 6.77 -5.14
N PRO A 22 -4.80 6.81 -6.43
CA PRO A 22 -3.47 6.40 -6.85
C PRO A 22 -2.47 7.53 -6.65
N PHE A 23 -1.23 7.19 -6.34
CA PHE A 23 -0.14 8.13 -6.18
C PHE A 23 1.08 7.66 -6.97
N GLY A 24 1.71 8.57 -7.70
CA GLY A 24 3.05 8.34 -8.21
C GLY A 24 4.08 8.67 -7.15
N ILE A 25 5.16 7.93 -7.14
CA ILE A 25 6.30 8.16 -6.26
C ILE A 25 7.41 8.71 -7.12
N TYR A 26 7.88 9.92 -6.81
CA TYR A 26 8.83 10.62 -7.65
C TYR A 26 10.10 10.96 -6.91
N GLU A 27 11.22 10.87 -7.63
CA GLU A 27 12.46 11.52 -7.24
C GLU A 27 12.70 12.64 -8.25
N ASN A 28 12.55 13.89 -7.80
CA ASN A 28 12.55 15.04 -8.69
C ASN A 28 11.46 14.84 -9.74
N ASP A 29 11.80 14.81 -11.04
CA ASP A 29 10.82 14.64 -12.11
C ASP A 29 10.69 13.20 -12.59
N THR A 30 11.41 12.27 -11.96
CA THR A 30 11.42 10.86 -12.38
C THR A 30 10.48 10.05 -11.52
N MET A 31 9.53 9.37 -12.17
CA MET A 31 8.64 8.45 -11.45
C MET A 31 9.39 7.17 -11.14
N VAL A 32 9.56 6.88 -9.85
CA VAL A 32 10.31 5.71 -9.39
C VAL A 32 9.41 4.61 -8.84
N GLY A 33 8.11 4.87 -8.75
CA GLY A 33 7.17 3.87 -8.27
C GLY A 33 5.77 4.43 -8.16
N TYR A 34 4.87 3.61 -7.64
CA TYR A 34 3.53 4.09 -7.36
C TYR A 34 2.84 3.24 -6.31
N VAL A 35 1.73 3.74 -5.78
CA VAL A 35 0.94 3.07 -4.77
C VAL A 35 -0.51 3.51 -4.92
N MET A 36 -1.45 2.65 -4.54
CA MET A 36 -2.86 2.97 -4.56
C MET A 36 -3.44 2.78 -3.17
N VAL A 37 -4.23 3.76 -2.71
CA VAL A 37 -4.96 3.68 -1.46
C VAL A 37 -6.43 3.46 -1.80
N ILE A 38 -7.05 2.47 -1.17
CA ILE A 38 -8.46 2.17 -1.35
C ILE A 38 -9.14 2.21 0.01
N TYR A 39 -10.38 2.66 0.04
CA TYR A 39 -11.23 2.59 1.23
C TYR A 39 -12.36 1.61 0.97
N ASP A 40 -12.46 0.60 1.83
CA ASP A 40 -13.54 -0.37 1.78
C ASP A 40 -14.63 0.08 2.74
N TYR A 41 -15.76 0.53 2.19
CA TYR A 41 -16.87 1.04 3.00
C TYR A 41 -17.56 -0.05 3.82
N ASP A 42 -17.46 -1.29 3.41
CA ASP A 42 -18.18 -2.37 4.07
C ASP A 42 -17.52 -2.82 5.36
N VAL A 43 -16.18 -2.78 5.41
CA VAL A 43 -15.43 -3.29 6.57
C VAL A 43 -15.50 -2.37 7.80
N PRO A 44 -15.31 -1.05 7.86
CA PRO A 44 -14.55 -0.15 6.99
C PRO A 44 -13.05 -0.21 7.28
N GLU A 45 -12.26 -0.10 6.23
CA GLU A 45 -10.81 -0.07 6.39
C GLU A 45 -10.15 0.56 5.17
N TYR A 46 -8.92 1.05 5.36
CA TYR A 46 -8.08 1.48 4.26
C TYR A 46 -7.19 0.33 3.84
N ASP A 47 -7.04 0.16 2.52
CA ASP A 47 -6.16 -0.86 1.95
C ASP A 47 -5.10 -0.18 1.12
N ILE A 48 -3.86 -0.67 1.22
CA ILE A 48 -2.77 -0.24 0.36
C ILE A 48 -2.61 -1.30 -0.73
N TRP A 49 -2.84 -0.90 -1.98
CA TRP A 49 -2.77 -1.79 -3.13
C TRP A 49 -1.59 -1.44 -4.02
N HIS A 50 -0.93 -2.46 -4.53
CA HIS A 50 0.00 -2.32 -5.64
C HIS A 50 1.14 -1.35 -5.37
N MET A 51 1.64 -1.32 -4.15
CA MET A 51 2.81 -0.51 -3.87
C MET A 51 4.02 -1.11 -4.58
N MET A 52 4.68 -0.28 -5.40
CA MET A 52 5.77 -0.74 -6.25
C MET A 52 6.84 0.33 -6.35
N ILE A 53 8.09 -0.09 -6.22
CA ILE A 53 9.24 0.77 -6.51
C ILE A 53 9.97 0.13 -7.69
N ASP A 54 10.34 0.95 -8.66
CA ASP A 54 11.09 0.51 -9.82
C ASP A 54 12.37 -0.21 -9.39
N ALA A 55 12.71 -1.31 -10.08
CA ALA A 55 13.81 -2.18 -9.66
C ALA A 55 15.14 -1.42 -9.52
N SER A 56 15.40 -0.46 -10.40
CA SER A 56 16.63 0.31 -10.36
C SER A 56 16.70 1.30 -9.20
N HIS A 57 15.57 1.51 -8.49
CA HIS A 57 15.49 2.45 -7.37
C HIS A 57 15.21 1.76 -6.04
N GLN A 58 15.20 0.45 -6.01
CA GLN A 58 15.00 -0.29 -4.76
C GLN A 58 16.26 -0.22 -3.91
N GLY A 59 16.06 -0.31 -2.59
CA GLY A 59 17.17 -0.28 -1.66
C GLY A 59 17.66 1.13 -1.32
N LEU A 60 16.98 2.17 -1.80
CA LEU A 60 17.38 3.57 -1.59
C LEU A 60 16.48 4.31 -0.61
N GLY A 61 15.55 3.59 0.04
CA GLY A 61 14.67 4.20 1.02
C GLY A 61 13.38 4.79 0.48
N TYR A 62 13.13 4.70 -0.83
CA TYR A 62 11.91 5.27 -1.42
C TYR A 62 10.66 4.58 -0.91
N GLY A 63 10.69 3.26 -0.76
CA GLY A 63 9.54 2.52 -0.25
C GLY A 63 9.17 2.95 1.16
N SER A 64 10.16 3.10 2.03
CA SER A 64 9.93 3.54 3.40
C SER A 64 9.36 4.95 3.44
N ALA A 65 9.93 5.87 2.68
CA ALA A 65 9.47 7.27 2.65
C ALA A 65 8.06 7.37 2.06
N ALA A 66 7.79 6.61 0.99
CA ALA A 66 6.47 6.58 0.37
C ALA A 66 5.42 6.05 1.32
N LEU A 67 5.74 4.97 2.04
CA LEU A 67 4.80 4.39 2.99
C LEU A 67 4.49 5.35 4.12
N ASP A 68 5.47 6.08 4.62
CA ASP A 68 5.23 7.10 5.64
C ASP A 68 4.26 8.17 5.14
N ARG A 69 4.41 8.61 3.89
CA ARG A 69 3.52 9.62 3.31
C ARG A 69 2.12 9.06 3.09
N VAL A 70 2.01 7.82 2.65
CA VAL A 70 0.71 7.17 2.46
C VAL A 70 -0.03 7.06 3.79
N LEU A 71 0.67 6.65 4.84
CA LEU A 71 0.06 6.54 6.16
C LEU A 71 -0.36 7.89 6.70
N ALA A 72 0.44 8.94 6.46
CA ALA A 72 0.06 10.29 6.84
C ALA A 72 -1.21 10.75 6.11
N TYR A 73 -1.31 10.42 4.81
CA TYR A 73 -2.50 10.71 4.03
C TYR A 73 -3.73 9.99 4.58
N ILE A 74 -3.61 8.70 4.89
CA ILE A 74 -4.71 7.91 5.43
C ILE A 74 -5.17 8.47 6.77
N LYS A 75 -4.25 8.98 7.58
CA LYS A 75 -4.60 9.59 8.87
C LYS A 75 -5.50 10.80 8.73
N THR A 76 -5.55 11.45 7.57
CA THR A 76 -6.48 12.54 7.33
C THR A 76 -7.91 12.06 7.08
N LYS A 77 -8.13 10.74 7.00
CA LYS A 77 -9.46 10.15 6.76
C LYS A 77 -10.11 10.65 5.49
N PRO A 78 -9.41 10.55 4.34
CA PRO A 78 -9.89 11.19 3.10
C PRO A 78 -11.19 10.62 2.56
N PHE A 79 -11.52 9.37 2.86
CA PHE A 79 -12.74 8.73 2.35
C PHE A 79 -13.72 8.35 3.44
N GLY A 80 -13.28 8.23 4.68
CA GLY A 80 -14.14 7.84 5.77
C GLY A 80 -13.33 7.49 7.00
N THR A 81 -14.01 7.27 8.11
CA THR A 81 -13.35 6.99 9.37
C THR A 81 -12.96 5.53 9.46
N SER A 82 -11.70 5.29 9.72
CA SER A 82 -11.16 4.00 10.13
C SER A 82 -9.73 4.21 10.58
N ASP A 83 -9.34 3.48 11.59
CA ASP A 83 -7.95 3.47 12.05
C ASP A 83 -7.22 2.22 11.58
N ARG A 84 -7.88 1.40 10.77
CA ARG A 84 -7.33 0.13 10.31
C ARG A 84 -6.80 0.29 8.88
N VAL A 85 -5.55 -0.10 8.68
CA VAL A 85 -4.91 -0.15 7.36
C VAL A 85 -4.48 -1.58 7.11
N ALA A 86 -4.88 -2.14 5.97
CA ALA A 86 -4.54 -3.51 5.61
C ALA A 86 -3.79 -3.55 4.29
N LEU A 87 -3.00 -4.58 4.10
CA LEU A 87 -2.35 -4.88 2.84
C LEU A 87 -2.06 -6.36 2.76
N THR A 88 -1.82 -6.85 1.55
CA THR A 88 -1.33 -8.20 1.35
C THR A 88 0.04 -8.14 0.69
N CYS A 89 0.83 -9.17 0.93
CA CYS A 89 2.20 -9.23 0.44
C CYS A 89 2.57 -10.69 0.22
N SER A 90 3.29 -10.97 -0.86
CA SER A 90 3.78 -12.32 -1.09
C SER A 90 4.63 -12.77 0.10
N LYS A 91 4.37 -13.99 0.58
CA LYS A 91 5.12 -14.55 1.69
C LYS A 91 6.62 -14.69 1.37
N ASP A 92 6.96 -14.70 0.09
CA ASP A 92 8.35 -14.84 -0.35
C ASP A 92 9.07 -13.50 -0.51
N ASN A 93 8.36 -12.39 -0.33
CA ASN A 93 8.95 -11.06 -0.47
C ASN A 93 9.46 -10.56 0.87
N ALA A 94 10.63 -11.07 1.28
CA ALA A 94 11.20 -10.76 2.59
C ALA A 94 11.47 -9.26 2.77
N ARG A 95 11.88 -8.57 1.70
CA ARG A 95 12.16 -7.13 1.77
C ARG A 95 10.89 -6.35 2.10
N ALA A 96 9.79 -6.63 1.39
CA ALA A 96 8.54 -5.93 1.63
C ALA A 96 7.98 -6.27 3.02
N LEU A 97 8.02 -7.53 3.40
CA LEU A 97 7.56 -7.93 4.74
C LEU A 97 8.33 -7.21 5.84
N GLY A 98 9.65 -7.10 5.68
CA GLY A 98 10.48 -6.37 6.64
C GLY A 98 10.12 -4.90 6.70
N LEU A 99 9.87 -4.28 5.55
CA LEU A 99 9.46 -2.88 5.48
C LEU A 99 8.15 -2.65 6.22
N TYR A 100 7.14 -3.48 5.95
CA TYR A 100 5.83 -3.31 6.58
C TYR A 100 5.91 -3.54 8.08
N ARG A 101 6.62 -4.58 8.52
CA ARG A 101 6.80 -4.84 9.95
C ARG A 101 7.52 -3.69 10.65
N ASN A 102 8.49 -3.09 9.97
CA ASN A 102 9.22 -1.96 10.53
C ASN A 102 8.32 -0.75 10.74
N LYS A 103 7.24 -0.63 9.97
CA LYS A 103 6.27 0.45 10.12
C LYS A 103 5.15 0.11 11.11
N GLY A 104 5.18 -1.08 11.70
CA GLY A 104 4.21 -1.49 12.71
C GLY A 104 3.11 -2.42 12.23
N PHE A 105 3.13 -2.82 10.96
CA PHE A 105 2.16 -3.78 10.45
C PHE A 105 2.43 -5.15 11.07
N VAL A 106 1.36 -5.87 11.39
CA VAL A 106 1.44 -7.21 11.94
C VAL A 106 0.59 -8.18 11.13
N PRO A 107 1.04 -9.44 10.98
CA PRO A 107 0.24 -10.44 10.27
C PRO A 107 -1.08 -10.72 11.00
N THR A 108 -2.16 -10.90 10.22
CA THR A 108 -3.47 -11.26 10.79
C THR A 108 -3.65 -12.77 10.88
N GLY A 109 -2.82 -13.54 10.19
CA GLY A 109 -2.99 -14.98 10.04
C GLY A 109 -3.75 -15.37 8.78
N ALA A 110 -4.39 -14.42 8.10
CA ALA A 110 -5.09 -14.71 6.86
C ALA A 110 -4.09 -14.88 5.72
N VAL A 111 -4.35 -15.88 4.89
CA VAL A 111 -3.50 -16.21 3.74
C VAL A 111 -4.42 -16.35 2.52
N PHE A 112 -4.05 -15.68 1.43
CA PHE A 112 -4.78 -15.70 0.17
C PHE A 112 -3.83 -16.19 -0.90
N GLU A 113 -3.95 -17.48 -1.25
CA GLU A 113 -2.99 -18.16 -2.13
C GLU A 113 -1.59 -18.09 -1.50
N ASP A 114 -0.66 -17.34 -2.07
CA ASP A 114 0.69 -17.21 -1.50
C ASP A 114 0.93 -15.81 -0.91
N GLU A 115 -0.14 -15.05 -0.68
CA GLU A 115 -0.02 -13.74 -0.04
C GLU A 115 -0.53 -13.78 1.39
N VAL A 116 0.14 -13.07 2.26
CA VAL A 116 -0.25 -12.93 3.66
C VAL A 116 -0.79 -11.53 3.90
N GLU A 117 -1.79 -11.43 4.77
CA GLU A 117 -2.37 -10.16 5.14
C GLU A 117 -1.68 -9.59 6.36
N LEU A 118 -1.39 -8.28 6.30
CA LEU A 118 -0.87 -7.54 7.45
C LEU A 118 -1.77 -6.33 7.70
N VAL A 119 -1.86 -5.92 8.95
CA VAL A 119 -2.66 -4.77 9.34
C VAL A 119 -1.88 -3.86 10.27
N LEU A 120 -2.23 -2.58 10.21
CA LEU A 120 -1.73 -1.56 11.12
C LEU A 120 -2.92 -0.83 11.73
N ASN A 121 -2.87 -0.62 13.03
CA ASN A 121 -3.86 0.19 13.73
C ASN A 121 -3.25 1.56 13.97
N LEU A 122 -3.83 2.59 13.36
CA LEU A 122 -3.29 3.95 13.42
C LEU A 122 -3.50 4.64 14.76
N ARG A 123 -4.33 4.07 15.64
CA ARG A 123 -4.56 4.66 16.96
C ARG A 123 -3.45 4.38 17.93
N ARG A 124 -2.56 3.48 17.57
CA ARG A 124 -1.47 3.06 18.44
C ARG A 124 -0.27 3.98 18.32
#